data_e9a980315464f203c37f4adf18d4d02e
#
_entry.id   e9a980315464f203c37f4adf18d4d02e
#
_cell.length_a   1.000
_cell.length_b   1.000
_cell.length_c   1.000
_cell.angle_alpha   90.00
_cell.angle_beta   90.00
_cell.angle_gamma   90.00
#
_symmetry.space_group_name_H-M   'P 1'
#
loop_
_entity.id
_entity.type
_entity.pdbx_description
1 polymer ?
#
loop_
_entity_poly.entity_id
_entity_poly.type
_entity_poly.pdbx_seq_one_letter_code
_entity_poly.pdbx_strand_id
1 'polypeptide(L)'
;MGNKIFVSYKYGDNNVENIIGTKGKGGLCTVRDYVDELEKTLKNKTEHIYKGESDGEDLSQLSDDTIWEKLKNRIYDSTLTIVMLSKGMREKYKAEKHQWIPQEISYSLKEISRIDSSGNSVTSKTNALIAVIIPDIYGNYDYFTYQKDCCNQKCIHYNNESDRIFTIM
;
A
#
# COMPACT_ATOMS: atom_id res chain seq x y z
N MET A 1 1.52 23.48 3.62
CA MET A 1 1.65 22.71 2.36
C MET A 1 1.08 21.33 2.63
N GLY A 2 -0.06 20.96 2.02
CA GLY A 2 -0.72 19.68 2.28
C GLY A 2 0.14 18.53 1.77
N ASN A 3 0.22 17.44 2.54
CA ASN A 3 0.91 16.24 2.13
C ASN A 3 0.00 15.44 1.19
N LYS A 4 0.47 15.16 -0.01
CA LYS A 4 -0.23 14.27 -0.95
C LYS A 4 0.17 12.85 -0.62
N ILE A 5 -0.80 11.98 -0.36
CA ILE A 5 -0.60 10.61 0.12
C ILE A 5 -1.05 9.63 -0.95
N PHE A 6 -0.19 8.71 -1.32
CA PHE A 6 -0.50 7.53 -2.10
C PHE A 6 -0.57 6.31 -1.18
N VAL A 7 -1.54 5.41 -1.38
CA VAL A 7 -1.63 4.16 -0.62
C VAL A 7 -1.49 2.99 -1.57
N SER A 8 -0.48 2.16 -1.30
CA SER A 8 -0.17 0.92 -2.03
C SER A 8 -0.71 -0.27 -1.26
N TYR A 9 -1.58 -1.09 -1.86
CA TYR A 9 -2.22 -2.21 -1.21
C TYR A 9 -2.80 -3.23 -2.21
N LYS A 10 -3.12 -4.43 -1.75
CA LYS A 10 -3.84 -5.42 -2.55
C LYS A 10 -5.33 -5.32 -2.28
N TYR A 11 -6.08 -4.79 -3.24
CA TYR A 11 -7.50 -4.45 -3.15
C TYR A 11 -8.38 -5.59 -2.61
N GLY A 12 -8.28 -6.77 -3.20
CA GLY A 12 -9.15 -7.91 -2.90
C GLY A 12 -8.62 -8.86 -1.81
N ASP A 13 -7.55 -8.50 -1.09
CA ASP A 13 -7.04 -9.37 -0.04
C ASP A 13 -7.97 -9.37 1.18
N ASN A 14 -8.57 -10.53 1.46
CA ASN A 14 -9.46 -10.78 2.58
C ASN A 14 -8.82 -11.58 3.73
N ASN A 15 -7.49 -11.81 3.67
CA ASN A 15 -6.74 -12.42 4.76
C ASN A 15 -6.43 -11.41 5.88
N VAL A 16 -7.43 -10.64 6.28
CA VAL A 16 -7.32 -9.56 7.26
C VAL A 16 -8.42 -9.68 8.31
N GLU A 17 -8.16 -9.18 9.51
CA GLU A 17 -9.14 -9.13 10.58
C GLU A 17 -10.33 -8.23 10.21
N ASN A 18 -11.53 -8.60 10.69
CA ASN A 18 -12.71 -7.77 10.50
C ASN A 18 -12.66 -6.52 11.40
N ILE A 19 -12.78 -5.35 10.78
CA ILE A 19 -12.89 -4.09 11.51
C ILE A 19 -14.26 -4.03 12.21
N ILE A 20 -14.26 -3.76 13.53
CA ILE A 20 -15.49 -3.65 14.30
C ILE A 20 -16.35 -2.50 13.75
N GLY A 21 -17.61 -2.81 13.40
CA GLY A 21 -18.56 -1.83 12.88
C GLY A 21 -18.55 -1.63 11.37
N THR A 22 -17.62 -2.23 10.64
CA THR A 22 -17.66 -2.32 9.18
C THR A 22 -18.19 -3.69 8.75
N LYS A 23 -19.21 -3.70 7.92
CA LYS A 23 -19.63 -4.92 7.22
C LYS A 23 -19.05 -4.84 5.82
N GLY A 24 -17.95 -5.52 5.57
CA GLY A 24 -17.47 -5.73 4.22
C GLY A 24 -18.58 -6.35 3.34
N LYS A 25 -18.51 -6.18 2.03
CA LYS A 25 -19.44 -6.84 1.09
C LYS A 25 -19.34 -8.36 1.32
N GLY A 26 -20.40 -8.97 1.86
CA GLY A 26 -20.42 -10.40 2.20
C GLY A 26 -19.99 -10.75 3.64
N GLY A 27 -19.78 -9.75 4.53
CA GLY A 27 -19.48 -9.97 5.96
C GLY A 27 -18.00 -10.20 6.28
N LEU A 28 -17.12 -10.19 5.28
CA LEU A 28 -15.67 -10.26 5.44
C LEU A 28 -15.04 -8.92 5.03
N CYS A 29 -14.13 -8.40 5.85
CA CYS A 29 -13.32 -7.25 5.49
C CYS A 29 -12.22 -7.62 4.49
N THR A 30 -11.84 -6.63 3.70
CA THR A 30 -10.68 -6.68 2.82
C THR A 30 -9.70 -5.57 3.22
N VAL A 31 -8.51 -5.56 2.64
CA VAL A 31 -7.57 -4.45 2.82
C VAL A 31 -8.18 -3.12 2.37
N ARG A 32 -9.11 -3.14 1.39
CA ARG A 32 -9.83 -1.94 0.96
C ARG A 32 -10.60 -1.28 2.11
N ASP A 33 -11.25 -2.06 2.97
CA ASP A 33 -12.00 -1.51 4.10
C ASP A 33 -11.08 -0.75 5.08
N TYR A 34 -9.85 -1.23 5.29
CA TYR A 34 -8.83 -0.53 6.07
C TYR A 34 -8.40 0.79 5.41
N VAL A 35 -8.26 0.79 4.08
CA VAL A 35 -7.93 2.00 3.32
C VAL A 35 -9.08 3.00 3.41
N ASP A 36 -10.34 2.56 3.35
CA ASP A 36 -11.51 3.42 3.49
C ASP A 36 -11.57 4.11 4.86
N GLU A 37 -11.22 3.39 5.95
CA GLU A 37 -11.13 3.98 7.28
C GLU A 37 -9.98 5.01 7.38
N LEU A 38 -8.83 4.69 6.78
CA LEU A 38 -7.72 5.64 6.67
C LEU A 38 -8.15 6.89 5.90
N GLU A 39 -8.83 6.72 4.77
CA GLU A 39 -9.34 7.82 3.94
C GLU A 39 -10.31 8.73 4.69
N LYS A 40 -11.27 8.16 5.43
CA LYS A 40 -12.19 8.92 6.28
C LYS A 40 -11.43 9.77 7.30
N THR A 41 -10.39 9.18 7.92
CA THR A 41 -9.57 9.88 8.90
C THR A 41 -8.77 11.02 8.27
N LEU A 42 -8.23 10.82 7.06
CA LEU A 42 -7.46 11.82 6.33
C LEU A 42 -8.33 12.94 5.77
N LYS A 43 -9.55 12.66 5.26
CA LYS A 43 -10.50 13.66 4.76
C LYS A 43 -10.93 14.66 5.84
N ASN A 44 -10.94 14.24 7.09
CA ASN A 44 -11.26 15.10 8.23
C ASN A 44 -10.11 16.05 8.61
N LYS A 45 -8.91 15.87 8.02
CA LYS A 45 -7.74 16.72 8.22
C LYS A 45 -7.49 17.49 6.92
N THR A 46 -7.86 18.75 6.90
CA THR A 46 -7.85 19.66 5.72
C THR A 46 -6.50 19.82 5.01
N GLU A 47 -5.42 19.30 5.60
CA GLU A 47 -4.04 19.42 5.06
C GLU A 47 -3.58 18.20 4.23
N HIS A 48 -4.37 17.13 4.17
CA HIS A 48 -3.97 15.90 3.48
C HIS A 48 -4.83 15.65 2.24
N ILE A 49 -4.18 15.42 1.10
CA ILE A 49 -4.83 15.03 -0.15
C ILE A 49 -4.52 13.56 -0.40
N TYR A 50 -5.56 12.73 -0.35
CA TYR A 50 -5.46 11.33 -0.70
C TYR A 50 -5.48 11.15 -2.23
N LYS A 51 -4.55 10.36 -2.76
CA LYS A 51 -4.37 10.04 -4.19
C LYS A 51 -4.60 8.56 -4.51
N GLY A 52 -5.32 7.84 -3.67
CA GLY A 52 -5.66 6.44 -3.89
C GLY A 52 -6.71 6.24 -4.99
N GLU A 53 -7.11 4.98 -5.19
CA GLU A 53 -8.22 4.63 -6.07
C GLU A 53 -9.51 5.23 -5.53
N SER A 54 -10.23 5.95 -6.38
CA SER A 54 -11.56 6.45 -6.02
C SER A 54 -12.54 5.27 -5.92
N ASP A 55 -13.45 5.32 -4.96
CA ASP A 55 -14.51 4.32 -4.84
C ASP A 55 -15.32 4.28 -6.15
N GLY A 56 -15.38 3.11 -6.79
CA GLY A 56 -16.05 2.93 -8.09
C GLY A 56 -15.16 3.09 -9.32
N GLU A 57 -13.86 3.36 -9.19
CA GLU A 57 -12.94 3.30 -10.33
C GLU A 57 -12.61 1.84 -10.65
N ASP A 58 -13.38 1.23 -11.55
CA ASP A 58 -13.10 -0.12 -12.02
C ASP A 58 -11.95 -0.11 -13.04
N LEU A 59 -10.76 -0.43 -12.57
CA LEU A 59 -9.57 -0.55 -13.41
C LEU A 59 -9.50 -1.88 -14.15
N SER A 60 -10.37 -2.85 -13.86
CA SER A 60 -10.34 -4.21 -14.42
C SER A 60 -10.54 -4.26 -15.93
N GLN A 61 -11.12 -3.22 -16.52
CA GLN A 61 -11.37 -3.08 -17.96
C GLN A 61 -10.21 -2.42 -18.71
N LEU A 62 -9.19 -1.95 -17.99
CA LEU A 62 -8.04 -1.27 -18.58
C LEU A 62 -6.88 -2.25 -18.79
N SER A 63 -6.03 -1.96 -19.78
CA SER A 63 -4.76 -2.69 -19.94
C SER A 63 -3.81 -2.40 -18.77
N ASP A 64 -2.92 -3.35 -18.48
CA ASP A 64 -1.90 -3.20 -17.43
C ASP A 64 -1.05 -1.94 -17.63
N ASP A 65 -0.72 -1.60 -18.89
CA ASP A 65 0.04 -0.38 -19.21
C ASP A 65 -0.74 0.90 -18.84
N THR A 66 -2.05 0.92 -19.12
CA THR A 66 -2.91 2.07 -18.77
C THR A 66 -3.05 2.22 -17.27
N ILE A 67 -3.23 1.11 -16.57
CA ILE A 67 -3.26 1.09 -15.09
C ILE A 67 -1.95 1.64 -14.55
N TRP A 68 -0.81 1.14 -15.07
CA TRP A 68 0.51 1.56 -14.62
C TRP A 68 0.77 3.06 -14.84
N GLU A 69 0.37 3.62 -15.98
CA GLU A 69 0.48 5.07 -16.21
C GLU A 69 -0.34 5.89 -15.21
N LYS A 70 -1.56 5.47 -14.88
CA LYS A 70 -2.38 6.12 -13.86
C LYS A 70 -1.72 6.06 -12.48
N LEU A 71 -1.20 4.90 -12.08
CA LEU A 71 -0.51 4.72 -10.80
C LEU A 71 0.75 5.59 -10.73
N LYS A 72 1.57 5.59 -11.77
CA LYS A 72 2.75 6.47 -11.86
C LYS A 72 2.41 7.95 -11.70
N ASN A 73 1.30 8.42 -12.28
CA ASN A 73 0.87 9.80 -12.14
C ASN A 73 0.48 10.13 -10.69
N ARG A 74 -0.22 9.22 -10.03
CA ARG A 74 -0.61 9.38 -8.62
C ARG A 74 0.60 9.42 -7.69
N ILE A 75 1.55 8.51 -7.90
CA ILE A 75 2.79 8.43 -7.12
C ILE A 75 3.65 9.67 -7.36
N TYR A 76 3.82 10.09 -8.62
CA TYR A 76 4.61 11.27 -8.97
C TYR A 76 4.15 12.53 -8.24
N ASP A 77 2.85 12.69 -8.10
CA ASP A 77 2.23 13.81 -7.41
C ASP A 77 2.21 13.69 -5.88
N SER A 78 2.66 12.56 -5.33
CA SER A 78 2.62 12.28 -3.90
C SER A 78 3.92 12.68 -3.21
N THR A 79 3.87 12.87 -1.90
CA THR A 79 5.03 13.13 -1.03
C THR A 79 5.21 12.04 0.03
N LEU A 80 4.18 11.22 0.20
CA LEU A 80 4.15 10.10 1.13
C LEU A 80 3.50 8.89 0.44
N THR A 81 4.13 7.73 0.55
CA THR A 81 3.56 6.44 0.17
C THR A 81 3.33 5.60 1.42
N ILE A 82 2.09 5.18 1.64
CA ILE A 82 1.73 4.24 2.70
C ILE A 82 1.54 2.86 2.05
N VAL A 83 2.27 1.86 2.53
CA VAL A 83 2.14 0.47 2.08
C VAL A 83 1.39 -0.33 3.12
N MET A 84 0.22 -0.88 2.74
CA MET A 84 -0.55 -1.78 3.59
C MET A 84 -0.01 -3.21 3.44
N LEU A 85 0.66 -3.70 4.48
CA LEU A 85 1.20 -5.05 4.53
C LEU A 85 0.13 -6.01 5.06
N SER A 86 -0.36 -6.89 4.21
CA SER A 86 -1.36 -7.91 4.55
C SER A 86 -0.86 -9.31 4.23
N LYS A 87 -1.40 -10.32 4.89
CA LYS A 87 -0.96 -11.72 4.76
C LYS A 87 -1.11 -12.29 3.35
N GLY A 88 -2.08 -11.80 2.58
CA GLY A 88 -2.36 -12.23 1.20
C GLY A 88 -1.85 -11.26 0.13
N MET A 89 -1.05 -10.25 0.49
CA MET A 89 -0.62 -9.22 -0.46
C MET A 89 0.25 -9.75 -1.59
N ARG A 90 1.05 -10.79 -1.32
CA ARG A 90 1.95 -11.41 -2.29
C ARG A 90 1.28 -12.54 -3.04
N GLU A 91 1.38 -12.51 -4.36
CA GLU A 91 0.97 -13.62 -5.24
C GLU A 91 2.12 -14.64 -5.32
N LYS A 92 1.91 -15.81 -4.72
CA LYS A 92 2.97 -16.82 -4.51
C LYS A 92 3.65 -17.29 -5.80
N TYR A 93 2.90 -17.40 -6.90
CA TYR A 93 3.38 -17.94 -8.17
C TYR A 93 3.79 -16.87 -9.19
N LYS A 94 3.74 -15.58 -8.81
CA LYS A 94 4.13 -14.46 -9.65
C LYS A 94 5.42 -13.85 -9.12
N ALA A 95 6.41 -13.68 -9.98
CA ALA A 95 7.67 -13.04 -9.57
C ALA A 95 7.41 -11.63 -9.03
N GLU A 96 8.11 -11.22 -7.98
CA GLU A 96 7.90 -9.93 -7.31
C GLU A 96 7.95 -8.74 -8.27
N LYS A 97 8.90 -8.72 -9.19
CA LYS A 97 9.05 -7.67 -10.22
C LYS A 97 7.83 -7.49 -11.13
N HIS A 98 6.92 -8.45 -11.16
CA HIS A 98 5.69 -8.41 -11.96
C HIS A 98 4.44 -8.15 -11.09
N GLN A 99 4.62 -7.88 -9.80
CA GLN A 99 3.52 -7.53 -8.89
C GLN A 99 3.46 -6.02 -8.69
N TRP A 100 2.27 -5.47 -8.51
CA TRP A 100 2.06 -4.03 -8.45
C TRP A 100 2.77 -3.36 -7.27
N ILE A 101 2.60 -3.89 -6.05
CA ILE A 101 3.14 -3.27 -4.83
C ILE A 101 4.67 -3.05 -4.91
N PRO A 102 5.51 -4.03 -5.29
CA PRO A 102 6.94 -3.79 -5.50
C PRO A 102 7.26 -2.73 -6.55
N GLN A 103 6.49 -2.69 -7.64
CA GLN A 103 6.67 -1.67 -8.68
C GLN A 103 6.33 -0.27 -8.18
N GLU A 104 5.21 -0.12 -7.45
CA GLU A 104 4.76 1.12 -6.84
C GLU A 104 5.78 1.65 -5.82
N ILE A 105 6.28 0.77 -4.93
CA ILE A 105 7.32 1.14 -3.97
C ILE A 105 8.59 1.58 -4.69
N SER A 106 9.05 0.79 -5.68
CA SER A 106 10.25 1.12 -6.46
C SER A 106 10.10 2.47 -7.17
N TYR A 107 8.91 2.78 -7.70
CA TYR A 107 8.66 4.06 -8.36
C TYR A 107 8.59 5.22 -7.35
N SER A 108 8.01 4.99 -6.17
CA SER A 108 7.93 5.99 -5.09
C SER A 108 9.28 6.44 -4.55
N LEU A 109 10.29 5.57 -4.64
CA LEU A 109 11.65 5.82 -4.16
C LEU A 109 12.57 6.43 -5.23
N LYS A 110 12.07 6.74 -6.42
CA LYS A 110 12.86 7.35 -7.50
C LYS A 110 12.55 8.82 -7.66
N GLU A 111 13.59 9.59 -7.98
CA GLU A 111 13.44 10.93 -8.52
C GLU A 111 13.14 10.82 -10.02
N ILE A 112 12.05 11.42 -10.46
CA ILE A 112 11.56 11.31 -11.84
C ILE A 112 11.32 12.69 -12.39
N SER A 113 11.99 13.00 -13.50
CA SER A 113 11.79 14.26 -14.23
C SER A 113 10.71 14.08 -15.31
N ARG A 114 9.82 15.05 -15.39
CA ARG A 114 8.78 15.15 -16.42
C ARG A 114 8.76 16.55 -17.00
N ILE A 115 8.29 16.66 -18.22
CA ILE A 115 8.05 17.98 -18.85
C ILE A 115 6.63 18.42 -18.47
N ASP A 116 6.50 19.61 -17.90
CA ASP A 116 5.19 20.21 -17.59
C ASP A 116 4.52 20.78 -18.87
N SER A 117 3.28 21.25 -18.72
CA SER A 117 2.52 21.85 -19.83
C SER A 117 3.15 23.14 -20.40
N SER A 118 4.09 23.74 -19.70
CA SER A 118 4.84 24.93 -20.10
C SER A 118 6.19 24.61 -20.75
N GLY A 119 6.54 23.31 -20.88
CA GLY A 119 7.80 22.84 -21.46
C GLY A 119 8.98 22.82 -20.46
N ASN A 120 8.75 23.06 -19.18
CA ASN A 120 9.80 23.03 -18.17
C ASN A 120 10.01 21.62 -17.62
N SER A 121 11.26 21.26 -17.31
CA SER A 121 11.56 20.02 -16.63
C SER A 121 11.25 20.16 -15.12
N VAL A 122 10.34 19.35 -14.61
CA VAL A 122 9.97 19.27 -13.21
C VAL A 122 10.33 17.88 -12.68
N THR A 123 11.10 17.83 -11.58
CA THR A 123 11.54 16.58 -10.97
C THR A 123 10.79 16.33 -9.66
N SER A 124 10.13 15.16 -9.54
CA SER A 124 9.60 14.72 -8.26
C SER A 124 10.74 14.35 -7.32
N LYS A 125 10.54 14.57 -6.03
CA LYS A 125 11.43 14.00 -5.01
C LYS A 125 10.96 12.58 -4.67
N THR A 126 11.85 11.80 -4.05
CA THR A 126 11.48 10.52 -3.45
C THR A 126 10.38 10.72 -2.40
N ASN A 127 9.38 9.83 -2.39
CA ASN A 127 8.36 9.85 -1.35
C ASN A 127 8.92 9.33 -0.02
N ALA A 128 8.43 9.89 1.09
CA ALA A 128 8.56 9.20 2.36
C ALA A 128 7.74 7.89 2.31
N LEU A 129 8.24 6.83 2.95
CA LEU A 129 7.58 5.52 2.95
C LEU A 129 7.18 5.13 4.37
N ILE A 130 5.93 4.72 4.55
CA ILE A 130 5.41 4.13 5.79
C ILE A 130 4.81 2.78 5.47
N ALA A 131 5.22 1.75 6.22
CA ALA A 131 4.60 0.43 6.18
C ALA A 131 3.60 0.30 7.34
N VAL A 132 2.37 -0.11 7.03
CA VAL A 132 1.31 -0.39 7.99
C VAL A 132 1.00 -1.86 7.93
N ILE A 133 1.23 -2.59 9.01
CA ILE A 133 0.99 -4.02 9.10
C ILE A 133 -0.46 -4.23 9.54
N ILE A 134 -1.21 -5.00 8.76
CA ILE A 134 -2.62 -5.33 9.03
C ILE A 134 -2.68 -6.72 9.67
N PRO A 135 -3.42 -6.92 10.77
CA PRO A 135 -3.56 -8.23 11.38
C PRO A 135 -4.26 -9.22 10.42
N ASP A 136 -3.89 -10.49 10.50
CA ASP A 136 -4.57 -11.55 9.73
C ASP A 136 -5.99 -11.82 10.27
N ILE A 137 -6.73 -12.73 9.66
CA ILE A 137 -8.12 -13.08 10.03
C ILE A 137 -8.31 -13.50 11.49
N TYR A 138 -7.23 -13.83 12.20
CA TYR A 138 -7.21 -14.21 13.62
C TYR A 138 -6.72 -13.09 14.53
N GLY A 139 -6.47 -11.89 14.01
CA GLY A 139 -5.92 -10.77 14.76
C GLY A 139 -4.42 -10.86 15.04
N ASN A 140 -3.69 -11.74 14.34
CA ASN A 140 -2.27 -12.01 14.58
C ASN A 140 -1.37 -11.34 13.52
N TYR A 141 -0.12 -11.08 13.93
CA TYR A 141 0.94 -10.52 13.07
C TYR A 141 2.06 -11.54 12.78
N ASP A 142 1.87 -12.83 13.11
CA ASP A 142 2.90 -13.88 13.03
C ASP A 142 3.42 -14.13 11.61
N TYR A 143 2.65 -13.73 10.60
CA TYR A 143 3.10 -13.79 9.21
C TYR A 143 4.21 -12.78 8.89
N PHE A 144 4.37 -11.74 9.73
CA PHE A 144 5.33 -10.65 9.53
C PHE A 144 6.37 -10.59 10.64
N THR A 145 5.97 -10.86 11.89
CA THR A 145 6.85 -10.79 13.07
C THR A 145 6.89 -12.11 13.80
N TYR A 146 7.97 -12.35 14.54
CA TYR A 146 8.08 -13.46 15.48
C TYR A 146 8.88 -13.04 16.70
N GLN A 147 8.66 -13.75 17.82
CA GLN A 147 9.43 -13.58 19.04
C GLN A 147 10.51 -14.64 19.15
N LYS A 148 11.71 -14.23 19.57
CA LYS A 148 12.79 -15.16 19.90
C LYS A 148 12.81 -15.43 21.42
N ASP A 149 13.06 -16.65 21.81
CA ASP A 149 13.17 -17.05 23.22
C ASP A 149 14.31 -16.35 23.96
N CYS A 150 15.36 -15.94 23.23
CA CYS A 150 16.55 -15.27 23.79
C CYS A 150 16.28 -13.89 24.45
N CYS A 151 15.13 -13.28 24.20
CA CYS A 151 14.87 -11.87 24.59
C CYS A 151 13.81 -11.74 25.69
N ASN A 152 13.45 -12.80 26.42
CA ASN A 152 12.35 -12.79 27.40
C ASN A 152 11.09 -12.06 26.88
N GLN A 153 10.73 -12.31 25.62
CA GLN A 153 9.59 -11.74 24.93
C GLN A 153 9.60 -10.20 24.75
N LYS A 154 10.74 -9.55 24.95
CA LYS A 154 10.86 -8.08 24.82
C LYS A 154 11.25 -7.59 23.44
N CYS A 155 11.73 -8.47 22.55
CA CYS A 155 12.18 -8.11 21.21
C CYS A 155 11.22 -8.66 20.16
N ILE A 156 10.85 -7.79 19.22
CA ILE A 156 10.12 -8.16 18.01
C ILE A 156 11.13 -8.34 16.88
N HIS A 157 11.07 -9.47 16.20
CA HIS A 157 11.89 -9.77 15.03
C HIS A 157 11.01 -9.86 13.79
N TYR A 158 11.50 -9.35 12.66
CA TYR A 158 10.81 -9.48 11.39
C TYR A 158 11.10 -10.84 10.76
N ASN A 159 10.08 -11.45 10.17
CA ASN A 159 10.19 -12.72 9.48
C ASN A 159 10.68 -12.50 8.05
N ASN A 160 11.99 -12.40 7.87
CA ASN A 160 12.61 -12.15 6.56
C ASN A 160 12.45 -13.34 5.58
N GLU A 161 12.13 -14.52 6.08
CA GLU A 161 11.91 -15.73 5.26
C GLU A 161 10.43 -15.95 4.91
N SER A 162 9.56 -15.03 5.32
CA SER A 162 8.15 -15.13 5.01
C SER A 162 7.90 -15.05 3.50
N ASP A 163 7.23 -16.04 2.95
CA ASP A 163 6.75 -16.03 1.57
C ASP A 163 5.51 -15.10 1.38
N ARG A 164 5.10 -14.41 2.44
CA ARG A 164 3.93 -13.54 2.49
C ARG A 164 4.23 -12.07 2.24
N ILE A 165 5.48 -11.68 2.37
CA ILE A 165 5.95 -10.31 2.17
C ILE A 165 6.93 -10.23 1.00
N PHE A 166 7.14 -9.01 0.48
CA PHE A 166 8.10 -8.76 -0.58
C PHE A 166 9.49 -8.50 -0.02
N THR A 167 10.50 -8.96 -0.77
CA THR A 167 11.89 -8.56 -0.55
C THR A 167 12.10 -7.25 -1.31
N ILE A 168 12.14 -6.15 -0.59
CA ILE A 168 12.43 -4.83 -1.19
C ILE A 168 13.95 -4.68 -1.18
N MET A 169 14.54 -4.72 -2.36
CA MET A 169 15.96 -4.42 -2.56
C MET A 169 16.16 -2.93 -2.80
#